data_a3e30026bcf3bca8b04165c46ef4446a
#
_entry.id   a3e30026bcf3bca8b04165c46ef4446a
#
_cell.length_a   1.000
_cell.length_b   1.000
_cell.length_c   1.000
_cell.angle_alpha   90.00
_cell.angle_beta   90.00
_cell.angle_gamma   90.00
#
_symmetry.space_group_name_H-M   'P 1'
#
loop_
_entity.id
_entity.type
_entity.pdbx_description
1 polymer ?
#
loop_
_entity_poly.entity_id
_entity_poly.type
_entity_poly.pdbx_seq_one_letter_code
_entity_poly.pdbx_strand_id
1 'polypeptide(L)'
;MKPPSHNETEMALIGCLLQDGKIITDVQAEGGVNLFYATGNANIYTTILNNKGADAVTVAAALRDSSIAEYLSKCLMQAPSPLMAGRYIETLKDLYIKREFLKVMQNGIYYVDTPDILTTVEQQLREVVKKISKAQFTDYVDAVDSLWFDYVQNEGTEPDYMKTGIADLDRLIDGIEHTEHIIVAGRPSMGKTALATDIVRAVAKQGFKVNFHTMEMSEKALTRRFVCAEANISLKAFRNRRLTANQKAHAAGVSSMIARGKLNIFDGRVTVSEIKAEALKTEPDLIVVDYLQLMSLDRRAGMTTNDLVGDNATGLQAIAKSGPAVITISQLSRASEKEKRRPGLADLYESGKIEAVGDKIIMPYREDKESEEAEILVVKQKDGPVGAVDVKFLREAATFRGLEIHREPPDVMAGGKQW
;
A
#
# COMPACT_ATOMS: atom_id res chain seq x y z
N MET A 1 19.28 27.34 5.44
CA MET A 1 19.72 25.92 5.54
C MET A 1 20.62 25.62 4.36
N LYS A 2 21.78 24.98 4.56
CA LYS A 2 22.68 24.66 3.41
C LYS A 2 22.03 23.53 2.59
N PRO A 3 21.94 23.68 1.26
CA PRO A 3 21.35 22.63 0.42
C PRO A 3 22.12 21.30 0.50
N PRO A 4 21.44 20.15 0.49
CA PRO A 4 22.09 18.86 0.53
C PRO A 4 22.94 18.61 -0.73
N SER A 5 24.21 18.26 -0.52
CA SER A 5 25.18 18.04 -1.59
C SER A 5 26.27 17.08 -1.11
N HIS A 6 26.87 16.33 -2.05
CA HIS A 6 27.97 15.41 -1.76
C HIS A 6 29.00 15.47 -2.89
N ASN A 7 30.01 16.33 -2.71
CA ASN A 7 30.99 16.64 -3.75
C ASN A 7 31.80 15.41 -4.20
N GLU A 8 32.15 14.53 -3.26
CA GLU A 8 32.89 13.30 -3.58
C GLU A 8 32.12 12.37 -4.53
N THR A 9 30.80 12.25 -4.34
CA THR A 9 29.95 11.47 -5.26
C THR A 9 29.84 12.13 -6.64
N GLU A 10 29.77 13.47 -6.69
CA GLU A 10 29.78 14.20 -7.95
C GLU A 10 31.09 13.98 -8.71
N MET A 11 32.23 14.06 -8.01
CA MET A 11 33.56 13.78 -8.58
C MET A 11 33.66 12.34 -9.07
N ALA A 12 33.19 11.36 -8.29
CA ALA A 12 33.19 9.96 -8.69
C ALA A 12 32.34 9.73 -9.95
N LEU A 13 31.17 10.37 -10.05
CA LEU A 13 30.34 10.26 -11.27
C LEU A 13 31.03 10.89 -12.49
N ILE A 14 31.69 12.04 -12.34
CA ILE A 14 32.50 12.63 -13.41
C ILE A 14 33.64 11.66 -13.82
N GLY A 15 34.29 11.04 -12.87
CA GLY A 15 35.31 10.04 -13.15
C GLY A 15 34.80 8.83 -13.93
N CYS A 16 33.58 8.36 -13.63
CA CYS A 16 32.92 7.32 -14.42
C CYS A 16 32.62 7.78 -15.86
N LEU A 17 32.12 8.99 -16.03
CA LEU A 17 31.81 9.58 -17.35
C LEU A 17 33.05 9.74 -18.21
N LEU A 18 34.18 10.06 -17.61
CA LEU A 18 35.47 10.16 -18.34
C LEU A 18 36.06 8.80 -18.75
N GLN A 19 35.66 7.73 -18.05
CA GLN A 19 36.09 6.36 -18.35
C GLN A 19 35.15 5.69 -19.37
N ASP A 20 33.86 5.94 -19.29
CA ASP A 20 32.85 5.41 -20.22
C ASP A 20 31.79 6.48 -20.55
N GLY A 21 31.90 7.07 -21.75
CA GLY A 21 31.02 8.09 -22.25
C GLY A 21 29.57 7.62 -22.47
N LYS A 22 29.28 6.31 -22.47
CA LYS A 22 27.91 5.78 -22.59
C LYS A 22 27.04 6.13 -21.39
N ILE A 23 27.64 6.30 -20.20
CA ILE A 23 26.96 6.66 -18.95
C ILE A 23 26.23 8.02 -19.07
N ILE A 24 26.59 8.87 -20.02
CA ILE A 24 25.90 10.14 -20.27
C ILE A 24 24.39 9.95 -20.46
N THR A 25 23.99 8.90 -21.17
CA THR A 25 22.57 8.60 -21.43
C THR A 25 21.83 8.35 -20.13
N ASP A 26 22.41 7.63 -19.20
CA ASP A 26 21.81 7.31 -17.91
C ASP A 26 21.73 8.57 -17.04
N VAL A 27 22.80 9.38 -17.01
CA VAL A 27 22.80 10.65 -16.28
C VAL A 27 21.74 11.61 -16.83
N GLN A 28 21.60 11.71 -18.17
CA GLN A 28 20.56 12.53 -18.79
C GLN A 28 19.15 12.06 -18.42
N ALA A 29 18.91 10.77 -18.42
CA ALA A 29 17.63 10.17 -18.08
C ALA A 29 17.23 10.46 -16.63
N GLU A 30 18.18 10.56 -15.69
CA GLU A 30 17.93 10.69 -14.26
C GLU A 30 18.00 12.12 -13.70
N GLY A 31 18.26 13.12 -14.53
CA GLY A 31 18.25 14.53 -14.13
C GLY A 31 19.31 15.42 -14.80
N GLY A 32 20.24 14.81 -15.51
CA GLY A 32 21.26 15.53 -16.26
C GLY A 32 22.13 16.44 -15.37
N VAL A 33 22.32 17.68 -15.83
CA VAL A 33 23.11 18.70 -15.13
C VAL A 33 22.59 18.99 -13.70
N ASN A 34 21.30 18.79 -13.45
CA ASN A 34 20.68 19.08 -12.14
C ASN A 34 21.14 18.13 -11.03
N LEU A 35 21.73 17.00 -11.36
CA LEU A 35 22.33 16.09 -10.39
C LEU A 35 23.52 16.77 -9.68
N PHE A 36 24.26 17.64 -10.38
CA PHE A 36 25.43 18.30 -9.85
C PHE A 36 25.06 19.60 -9.14
N TYR A 37 25.45 19.72 -7.89
CA TYR A 37 25.25 20.93 -7.08
C TYR A 37 26.43 21.91 -7.26
N ALA A 38 27.65 21.39 -7.32
CA ALA A 38 28.82 22.23 -7.53
C ALA A 38 28.87 22.75 -8.96
N THR A 39 28.89 24.06 -9.12
CA THR A 39 28.88 24.71 -10.45
C THR A 39 30.05 24.24 -11.34
N GLY A 40 31.22 23.99 -10.74
CA GLY A 40 32.38 23.44 -11.45
C GLY A 40 32.08 22.06 -12.04
N ASN A 41 31.46 21.17 -11.25
CA ASN A 41 31.10 19.83 -11.70
C ASN A 41 30.00 19.86 -12.77
N ALA A 42 29.00 20.74 -12.61
CA ALA A 42 27.97 20.96 -13.63
C ALA A 42 28.55 21.43 -14.97
N ASN A 43 29.55 22.33 -14.96
CA ASN A 43 30.25 22.80 -16.14
C ASN A 43 31.08 21.68 -16.80
N ILE A 44 31.79 20.87 -16.02
CA ILE A 44 32.52 19.70 -16.51
C ILE A 44 31.57 18.72 -17.17
N TYR A 45 30.46 18.37 -16.52
CA TYR A 45 29.43 17.49 -17.10
C TYR A 45 28.88 18.03 -18.42
N THR A 46 28.54 19.32 -18.46
CA THR A 46 28.04 19.97 -19.70
C THR A 46 29.09 19.92 -20.82
N THR A 47 30.37 20.06 -20.48
CA THR A 47 31.46 19.97 -21.44
C THR A 47 31.61 18.55 -21.98
N ILE A 48 31.54 17.53 -21.10
CA ILE A 48 31.56 16.11 -21.50
C ILE A 48 30.38 15.80 -22.42
N LEU A 49 29.20 16.29 -22.10
CA LEU A 49 27.98 16.11 -22.88
C LEU A 49 28.11 16.71 -24.29
N ASN A 50 28.56 17.97 -24.37
CA ASN A 50 28.70 18.67 -25.64
C ASN A 50 29.79 18.05 -26.56
N ASN A 51 30.77 17.37 -25.99
CA ASN A 51 31.84 16.67 -26.72
C ASN A 51 31.57 15.17 -26.84
N LYS A 52 30.35 14.69 -26.69
CA LYS A 52 29.92 13.31 -26.92
C LYS A 52 30.71 12.27 -26.10
N GLY A 53 31.01 12.54 -24.85
CA GLY A 53 31.72 11.60 -23.97
C GLY A 53 33.24 11.70 -24.10
N ALA A 54 33.78 12.88 -24.23
CA ALA A 54 35.21 13.14 -24.37
C ALA A 54 36.02 12.69 -23.15
N ASP A 55 37.25 12.30 -23.37
CA ASP A 55 38.23 11.97 -22.33
C ASP A 55 38.69 13.21 -21.53
N ALA A 56 39.44 12.97 -20.44
CA ALA A 56 39.90 14.04 -19.55
C ALA A 56 40.79 15.08 -20.25
N VAL A 57 41.56 14.70 -21.26
CA VAL A 57 42.44 15.61 -21.99
C VAL A 57 41.61 16.57 -22.85
N THR A 58 40.65 16.02 -23.57
CA THR A 58 39.73 16.79 -24.41
C THR A 58 38.87 17.77 -23.57
N VAL A 59 38.35 17.32 -22.42
CA VAL A 59 37.58 18.18 -21.50
C VAL A 59 38.42 19.30 -20.90
N ALA A 60 39.66 19.03 -20.48
CA ALA A 60 40.57 20.03 -19.96
C ALA A 60 40.94 21.09 -21.02
N ALA A 61 41.17 20.67 -22.25
CA ALA A 61 41.44 21.58 -23.37
C ALA A 61 40.26 22.48 -23.70
N ALA A 62 39.02 21.94 -23.66
CA ALA A 62 37.80 22.68 -23.93
C ALA A 62 37.50 23.75 -22.87
N LEU A 63 37.81 23.48 -21.60
CA LEU A 63 37.58 24.40 -20.49
C LEU A 63 38.66 25.48 -20.33
N ARG A 64 39.80 25.35 -20.99
CA ARG A 64 40.91 26.31 -21.02
C ARG A 64 41.43 26.76 -19.65
N ASP A 65 41.35 25.89 -18.65
CA ASP A 65 41.81 26.12 -17.28
C ASP A 65 42.85 25.05 -16.89
N SER A 66 44.06 25.50 -16.57
CA SER A 66 45.17 24.59 -16.23
C SER A 66 44.94 23.78 -14.93
N SER A 67 44.09 24.29 -14.02
CA SER A 67 43.75 23.60 -12.78
C SER A 67 42.76 22.44 -12.98
N ILE A 68 42.03 22.44 -14.09
CA ILE A 68 41.02 21.42 -14.40
C ILE A 68 41.68 20.05 -14.64
N ALA A 69 42.84 19.99 -15.27
CA ALA A 69 43.50 18.70 -15.51
C ALA A 69 43.84 17.93 -14.22
N GLU A 70 44.30 18.66 -13.19
CA GLU A 70 44.53 18.07 -11.87
C GLU A 70 43.21 17.62 -11.22
N TYR A 71 42.15 18.45 -11.33
CA TYR A 71 40.84 18.11 -10.79
C TYR A 71 40.24 16.87 -11.46
N LEU A 72 40.30 16.76 -12.79
CA LEU A 72 39.84 15.57 -13.53
C LEU A 72 40.61 14.31 -13.16
N SER A 73 41.93 14.43 -12.90
CA SER A 73 42.73 13.33 -12.38
C SER A 73 42.22 12.85 -11.00
N LYS A 74 41.86 13.76 -10.12
CA LYS A 74 41.24 13.42 -8.83
C LYS A 74 39.86 12.74 -9.01
N CYS A 75 39.05 13.19 -9.96
CA CYS A 75 37.79 12.54 -10.30
C CYS A 75 37.98 11.09 -10.76
N LEU A 76 38.97 10.86 -11.63
CA LEU A 76 39.34 9.50 -12.08
C LEU A 76 39.78 8.61 -10.93
N MET A 77 40.57 9.13 -9.98
CA MET A 77 40.97 8.38 -8.80
C MET A 77 39.83 8.00 -7.87
N GLN A 78 38.77 8.83 -7.79
CA GLN A 78 37.57 8.56 -6.99
C GLN A 78 36.59 7.58 -7.66
N ALA A 79 36.77 7.28 -8.94
CA ALA A 79 35.91 6.38 -9.69
C ALA A 79 36.64 5.06 -9.98
N PRO A 80 36.64 4.09 -9.07
CA PRO A 80 37.39 2.84 -9.24
C PRO A 80 36.88 2.00 -10.42
N SER A 81 35.61 2.16 -10.81
CA SER A 81 35.03 1.47 -11.96
C SER A 81 33.82 2.22 -12.50
N PRO A 82 33.64 2.30 -13.83
CA PRO A 82 32.43 2.84 -14.45
C PRO A 82 31.12 2.10 -14.06
N LEU A 83 31.25 0.82 -13.68
CA LEU A 83 30.10 0.00 -13.21
C LEU A 83 29.42 0.57 -11.95
N MET A 84 30.12 1.42 -11.20
CA MET A 84 29.55 2.07 -10.00
C MET A 84 28.71 3.31 -10.32
N ALA A 85 28.63 3.74 -11.56
CA ALA A 85 27.94 4.96 -11.97
C ALA A 85 26.47 4.98 -11.56
N GLY A 86 25.75 3.86 -11.71
CA GLY A 86 24.34 3.74 -11.31
C GLY A 86 24.12 4.13 -9.86
N ARG A 87 24.96 3.67 -8.94
CA ARG A 87 24.88 4.01 -7.51
C ARG A 87 25.15 5.49 -7.23
N TYR A 88 26.10 6.09 -7.96
CA TYR A 88 26.37 7.52 -7.81
C TYR A 88 25.24 8.36 -8.36
N ILE A 89 24.65 7.98 -9.50
CA ILE A 89 23.49 8.61 -10.09
C ILE A 89 22.30 8.60 -9.10
N GLU A 90 22.01 7.45 -8.51
CA GLU A 90 20.92 7.29 -7.53
C GLU A 90 21.12 8.21 -6.31
N THR A 91 22.33 8.21 -5.74
CA THR A 91 22.66 9.09 -4.60
C THR A 91 22.49 10.56 -4.95
N LEU A 92 22.98 11.00 -6.12
CA LEU A 92 22.87 12.40 -6.55
C LEU A 92 21.44 12.79 -6.91
N LYS A 93 20.65 11.87 -7.44
CA LYS A 93 19.23 12.03 -7.69
C LYS A 93 18.46 12.30 -6.39
N ASP A 94 18.70 11.51 -5.35
CA ASP A 94 18.09 11.71 -4.03
C ASP A 94 18.42 13.11 -3.48
N LEU A 95 19.68 13.54 -3.57
CA LEU A 95 20.09 14.88 -3.17
C LEU A 95 19.46 15.99 -4.03
N TYR A 96 19.30 15.78 -5.33
CA TYR A 96 18.60 16.71 -6.22
C TYR A 96 17.14 16.87 -5.81
N ILE A 97 16.44 15.79 -5.57
CA ILE A 97 15.05 15.80 -5.10
C ILE A 97 14.91 16.56 -3.80
N LYS A 98 15.79 16.31 -2.83
CA LYS A 98 15.82 17.03 -1.55
C LYS A 98 16.04 18.53 -1.75
N ARG A 99 16.88 18.94 -2.71
CA ARG A 99 17.09 20.37 -3.07
C ARG A 99 15.83 21.00 -3.66
N GLU A 100 15.14 20.31 -4.57
CA GLU A 100 13.89 20.80 -5.16
C GLU A 100 12.80 20.96 -4.10
N PHE A 101 12.66 19.97 -3.21
CA PHE A 101 11.73 20.04 -2.09
C PHE A 101 12.03 21.26 -1.17
N LEU A 102 13.29 21.47 -0.81
CA LEU A 102 13.70 22.62 0.00
C LEU A 102 13.40 23.96 -0.68
N LYS A 103 13.59 24.07 -2.00
CA LYS A 103 13.21 25.26 -2.76
C LYS A 103 11.72 25.55 -2.66
N VAL A 104 10.87 24.54 -2.84
CA VAL A 104 9.41 24.69 -2.74
C VAL A 104 9.02 25.16 -1.35
N MET A 105 9.59 24.55 -0.30
CA MET A 105 9.32 24.93 1.08
C MET A 105 9.78 26.35 1.41
N GLN A 106 10.97 26.76 0.94
CA GLN A 106 11.49 28.11 1.14
C GLN A 106 10.62 29.16 0.42
N ASN A 107 10.18 28.88 -0.79
CA ASN A 107 9.27 29.75 -1.53
C ASN A 107 7.91 29.86 -0.82
N GLY A 108 7.37 28.74 -0.32
CA GLY A 108 6.12 28.74 0.46
C GLY A 108 6.20 29.59 1.71
N ILE A 109 7.33 29.52 2.44
CA ILE A 109 7.57 30.36 3.64
C ILE A 109 7.75 31.83 3.26
N TYR A 110 8.49 32.14 2.19
CA TYR A 110 8.76 33.49 1.75
C TYR A 110 7.50 34.22 1.27
N TYR A 111 6.59 33.52 0.61
CA TYR A 111 5.35 34.06 0.05
C TYR A 111 4.10 33.71 0.87
N VAL A 112 4.26 33.43 2.16
CA VAL A 112 3.16 32.93 3.02
C VAL A 112 1.93 33.84 3.04
N ASP A 113 2.10 35.14 2.87
CA ASP A 113 1.01 36.12 2.85
C ASP A 113 0.36 36.33 1.47
N THR A 114 0.81 35.59 0.46
CA THR A 114 0.25 35.67 -0.89
C THR A 114 -1.05 34.87 -0.98
N PRO A 115 -2.14 35.41 -1.54
CA PRO A 115 -3.34 34.62 -1.82
C PRO A 115 -2.98 33.38 -2.65
N ASP A 116 -3.61 32.25 -2.35
CA ASP A 116 -3.43 30.97 -3.04
C ASP A 116 -2.05 30.32 -2.94
N ILE A 117 -1.19 30.77 -2.00
CA ILE A 117 0.14 30.19 -1.82
C ILE A 117 0.08 28.68 -1.54
N LEU A 118 -0.92 28.22 -0.78
CA LEU A 118 -1.09 26.80 -0.45
C LEU A 118 -1.33 25.97 -1.71
N THR A 119 -2.15 26.46 -2.63
CA THR A 119 -2.41 25.80 -3.92
C THR A 119 -1.15 25.76 -4.79
N THR A 120 -0.38 26.85 -4.77
CA THR A 120 0.89 26.94 -5.51
C THR A 120 1.93 25.97 -4.97
N VAL A 121 2.09 25.91 -3.64
CA VAL A 121 3.01 24.97 -2.97
C VAL A 121 2.58 23.53 -3.23
N GLU A 122 1.29 23.22 -3.13
CA GLU A 122 0.77 21.89 -3.43
C GLU A 122 1.09 21.48 -4.86
N GLN A 123 0.86 22.35 -5.83
CA GLN A 123 1.15 22.07 -7.24
C GLN A 123 2.65 21.84 -7.47
N GLN A 124 3.52 22.65 -6.89
CA GLN A 124 4.97 22.49 -6.99
C GLN A 124 5.45 21.21 -6.30
N LEU A 125 4.89 20.85 -5.14
CA LEU A 125 5.19 19.58 -4.48
C LEU A 125 4.75 18.37 -5.34
N ARG A 126 3.60 18.44 -6.00
CA ARG A 126 3.16 17.40 -6.94
C ARG A 126 4.16 17.22 -8.09
N GLU A 127 4.74 18.31 -8.62
CA GLU A 127 5.78 18.21 -9.67
C GLU A 127 7.08 17.59 -9.14
N VAL A 128 7.49 17.90 -7.90
CA VAL A 128 8.63 17.22 -7.27
C VAL A 128 8.35 15.74 -7.10
N VAL A 129 7.16 15.36 -6.61
CA VAL A 129 6.74 13.95 -6.45
C VAL A 129 6.73 13.21 -7.80
N LYS A 130 6.29 13.84 -8.89
CA LYS A 130 6.35 13.23 -10.24
C LYS A 130 7.78 12.92 -10.68
N LYS A 131 8.76 13.75 -10.30
CA LYS A 131 10.18 13.49 -10.59
C LYS A 131 10.74 12.30 -9.80
N ILE A 132 10.13 11.98 -8.64
CA ILE A 132 10.48 10.82 -7.81
C ILE A 132 9.85 9.55 -8.37
N SER A 133 8.58 9.66 -8.81
CA SER A 133 7.76 8.53 -9.24
C SER A 133 7.99 8.20 -10.73
N LYS A 134 9.24 7.92 -11.11
CA LYS A 134 9.43 7.02 -12.24
C LYS A 134 9.04 5.64 -11.78
N ALA A 135 8.15 4.97 -12.53
CA ALA A 135 7.96 3.54 -12.38
C ALA A 135 9.36 2.91 -12.34
N GLN A 136 9.71 2.27 -11.23
CA GLN A 136 10.97 1.54 -11.14
C GLN A 136 10.92 0.50 -12.25
N PHE A 137 11.69 0.71 -13.32
CA PHE A 137 11.94 -0.33 -14.30
C PHE A 137 12.92 -1.30 -13.61
N THR A 138 12.37 -2.33 -13.03
CA THR A 138 13.18 -3.45 -12.55
C THR A 138 13.48 -4.31 -13.79
N ASP A 139 14.74 -4.55 -14.07
CA ASP A 139 15.10 -5.52 -15.10
C ASP A 139 14.42 -6.84 -14.74
N TYR A 140 13.78 -7.46 -15.74
CA TYR A 140 13.05 -8.71 -15.52
C TYR A 140 13.97 -9.81 -14.94
N VAL A 141 15.23 -9.83 -15.33
CA VAL A 141 16.24 -10.77 -14.81
C VAL A 141 16.47 -10.51 -13.32
N ASP A 142 16.72 -9.26 -12.94
CA ASP A 142 16.91 -8.88 -11.53
C ASP A 142 15.65 -9.20 -10.68
N ALA A 143 14.46 -9.00 -11.24
CA ALA A 143 13.20 -9.33 -10.56
C ALA A 143 13.06 -10.85 -10.33
N VAL A 144 13.39 -11.67 -11.35
CA VAL A 144 13.34 -13.14 -11.25
C VAL A 144 14.40 -13.65 -10.25
N ASP A 145 15.62 -13.14 -10.33
CA ASP A 145 16.70 -13.53 -9.42
C ASP A 145 16.37 -13.17 -7.97
N SER A 146 15.82 -11.98 -7.73
CA SER A 146 15.37 -11.55 -6.40
C SER A 146 14.26 -12.44 -5.86
N LEU A 147 13.25 -12.74 -6.68
CA LEU A 147 12.13 -13.59 -6.31
C LEU A 147 12.60 -15.02 -5.99
N TRP A 148 13.48 -15.57 -6.82
CA TRP A 148 14.02 -16.92 -6.63
C TRP A 148 14.92 -17.01 -5.42
N PHE A 149 15.77 -16.00 -5.20
CA PHE A 149 16.60 -15.89 -4.02
C PHE A 149 15.77 -15.86 -2.74
N ASP A 150 14.70 -15.03 -2.72
CA ASP A 150 13.79 -14.95 -1.58
C ASP A 150 13.09 -16.30 -1.32
N TYR A 151 12.60 -16.95 -2.36
CA TYR A 151 11.98 -18.28 -2.27
C TYR A 151 12.95 -19.31 -1.65
N VAL A 152 14.20 -19.38 -2.14
CA VAL A 152 15.20 -20.36 -1.66
C VAL A 152 15.63 -20.06 -0.21
N GLN A 153 15.76 -18.77 0.16
CA GLN A 153 16.13 -18.40 1.53
C GLN A 153 15.02 -18.72 2.54
N ASN A 154 13.77 -18.68 2.11
CA ASN A 154 12.60 -18.91 2.94
C ASN A 154 11.95 -20.29 2.70
N GLU A 155 12.60 -21.20 1.99
CA GLU A 155 12.11 -22.54 1.74
C GLU A 155 11.82 -23.28 3.05
N GLY A 156 10.59 -23.79 3.20
CA GLY A 156 10.14 -24.50 4.41
C GLY A 156 9.68 -23.57 5.55
N THR A 157 9.69 -22.25 5.37
CA THR A 157 9.05 -21.31 6.30
C THR A 157 7.63 -20.99 5.81
N GLU A 158 6.69 -20.78 6.74
CA GLU A 158 5.37 -20.26 6.35
C GLU A 158 5.51 -18.83 5.84
N PRO A 159 4.85 -18.50 4.70
CA PRO A 159 4.82 -17.11 4.22
C PRO A 159 4.24 -16.16 5.27
N ASP A 160 4.76 -14.93 5.32
CA ASP A 160 4.31 -13.88 6.25
C ASP A 160 2.97 -13.26 5.79
N TYR A 161 1.96 -14.12 5.59
CA TYR A 161 0.61 -13.71 5.23
C TYR A 161 -0.25 -13.50 6.46
N MET A 162 -1.01 -12.41 6.46
CA MET A 162 -1.99 -12.14 7.51
C MET A 162 -3.15 -13.14 7.42
N LYS A 163 -3.39 -13.93 8.46
CA LYS A 163 -4.51 -14.87 8.50
C LYS A 163 -5.80 -14.18 8.93
N THR A 164 -6.89 -14.49 8.25
CA THR A 164 -8.23 -13.95 8.54
C THR A 164 -8.80 -14.43 9.87
N GLY A 165 -8.26 -15.52 10.41
CA GLY A 165 -8.75 -16.19 11.60
C GLY A 165 -9.94 -17.11 11.37
N ILE A 166 -10.34 -17.33 10.11
CA ILE A 166 -11.32 -18.34 9.68
C ILE A 166 -10.55 -19.36 8.83
N ALA A 167 -10.20 -20.48 9.45
CA ALA A 167 -9.26 -21.47 8.89
C ALA A 167 -9.63 -21.95 7.46
N ASP A 168 -10.92 -22.18 7.21
CA ASP A 168 -11.37 -22.61 5.88
C ASP A 168 -11.25 -21.49 4.84
N LEU A 169 -11.46 -20.24 5.25
CA LEU A 169 -11.21 -19.08 4.39
C LEU A 169 -9.71 -18.90 4.13
N ASP A 170 -8.89 -19.03 5.18
CA ASP A 170 -7.44 -18.93 5.03
C ASP A 170 -6.86 -20.02 4.12
N ARG A 171 -7.44 -21.24 4.12
CA ARG A 171 -7.08 -22.31 3.17
C ARG A 171 -7.51 -22.00 1.73
N LEU A 172 -8.64 -21.31 1.56
CA LEU A 172 -9.16 -20.98 0.22
C LEU A 172 -8.40 -19.82 -0.43
N ILE A 173 -7.97 -18.82 0.38
CA ILE A 173 -7.36 -17.59 -0.12
C ILE A 173 -5.86 -17.43 0.22
N ASP A 174 -5.25 -18.44 0.87
CA ASP A 174 -3.87 -18.44 1.37
C ASP A 174 -3.54 -17.31 2.36
N GLY A 175 -4.59 -16.67 2.93
CA GLY A 175 -4.47 -15.49 3.78
C GLY A 175 -4.48 -14.17 2.98
N ILE A 176 -3.96 -13.13 3.59
CA ILE A 176 -3.90 -11.76 3.03
C ILE A 176 -2.43 -11.38 2.86
N GLU A 177 -2.03 -11.16 1.64
CA GLU A 177 -0.70 -10.71 1.30
C GLU A 177 -0.60 -9.17 1.36
N HIS A 178 0.58 -8.67 1.70
CA HIS A 178 0.88 -7.25 1.51
C HIS A 178 0.65 -6.86 0.05
N THR A 179 0.31 -5.59 -0.21
CA THR A 179 -0.02 -5.03 -1.52
C THR A 179 -1.35 -5.48 -2.14
N GLU A 180 -2.09 -6.39 -1.52
CA GLU A 180 -3.40 -6.82 -2.00
C GLU A 180 -4.51 -5.82 -1.69
N HIS A 181 -5.42 -5.64 -2.63
CA HIS A 181 -6.67 -4.90 -2.44
C HIS A 181 -7.85 -5.88 -2.40
N ILE A 182 -8.44 -6.06 -1.24
CA ILE A 182 -9.55 -6.98 -0.98
C ILE A 182 -10.85 -6.19 -0.88
N ILE A 183 -11.85 -6.58 -1.62
CA ILE A 183 -13.19 -6.00 -1.55
C ILE A 183 -14.10 -6.92 -0.73
N VAL A 184 -14.61 -6.43 0.39
CA VAL A 184 -15.66 -7.11 1.16
C VAL A 184 -17.00 -6.54 0.76
N ALA A 185 -17.72 -7.19 -0.13
CA ALA A 185 -18.98 -6.72 -0.68
C ALA A 185 -20.16 -7.50 -0.10
N GLY A 186 -21.30 -6.83 0.04
CA GLY A 186 -22.51 -7.52 0.53
C GLY A 186 -23.68 -6.57 0.71
N ARG A 187 -24.86 -7.16 0.84
CA ARG A 187 -26.09 -6.41 1.13
C ARG A 187 -26.09 -5.83 2.56
N PRO A 188 -26.94 -4.85 2.85
CA PRO A 188 -27.16 -4.41 4.22
C PRO A 188 -27.52 -5.60 5.13
N SER A 189 -26.96 -5.60 6.34
CA SER A 189 -27.21 -6.61 7.39
C SER A 189 -26.67 -8.03 7.12
N MET A 190 -25.90 -8.26 6.05
CA MET A 190 -25.24 -9.56 5.81
C MET A 190 -23.98 -9.78 6.63
N GLY A 191 -23.48 -8.75 7.31
CA GLY A 191 -22.31 -8.89 8.20
C GLY A 191 -20.99 -8.40 7.61
N LYS A 192 -20.97 -7.53 6.59
CA LYS A 192 -19.72 -6.98 6.00
C LYS A 192 -18.76 -6.42 7.05
N THR A 193 -19.24 -5.44 7.82
CA THR A 193 -18.47 -4.84 8.93
C THR A 193 -18.07 -5.87 9.99
N ALA A 194 -18.93 -6.87 10.26
CA ALA A 194 -18.62 -7.95 11.19
C ALA A 194 -17.46 -8.79 10.67
N LEU A 195 -17.48 -9.21 9.40
CA LEU A 195 -16.39 -9.97 8.79
C LEU A 195 -15.09 -9.17 8.80
N ALA A 196 -15.12 -7.89 8.40
CA ALA A 196 -13.95 -7.03 8.47
C ALA A 196 -13.42 -6.88 9.91
N THR A 197 -14.32 -6.73 10.89
CA THR A 197 -13.96 -6.68 12.32
C THR A 197 -13.29 -7.98 12.77
N ASP A 198 -13.78 -9.14 12.33
CA ASP A 198 -13.23 -10.45 12.66
C ASP A 198 -11.81 -10.62 12.08
N ILE A 199 -11.63 -10.25 10.81
CA ILE A 199 -10.33 -10.26 10.15
C ILE A 199 -9.35 -9.35 10.89
N VAL A 200 -9.74 -8.10 11.16
CA VAL A 200 -8.88 -7.14 11.88
C VAL A 200 -8.46 -7.67 13.27
N ARG A 201 -9.36 -8.30 14.01
CA ARG A 201 -9.02 -8.91 15.31
C ARG A 201 -7.97 -10.02 15.15
N ALA A 202 -8.14 -10.86 14.16
CA ALA A 202 -7.19 -11.94 13.88
C ALA A 202 -5.82 -11.39 13.49
N VAL A 203 -5.77 -10.44 12.58
CA VAL A 203 -4.54 -9.77 12.09
C VAL A 203 -3.83 -9.04 13.23
N ALA A 204 -4.55 -8.25 14.03
CA ALA A 204 -3.97 -7.54 15.17
C ALA A 204 -3.40 -8.48 16.24
N LYS A 205 -4.01 -9.65 16.46
CA LYS A 205 -3.50 -10.70 17.36
C LYS A 205 -2.19 -11.32 16.87
N GLN A 206 -2.00 -11.39 15.56
CA GLN A 206 -0.75 -11.86 14.96
C GLN A 206 0.39 -10.82 15.09
N GLY A 207 0.09 -9.61 15.56
CA GLY A 207 1.07 -8.56 15.82
C GLY A 207 1.19 -7.52 14.69
N PHE A 208 0.41 -7.63 13.63
CA PHE A 208 0.37 -6.66 12.54
C PHE A 208 -0.33 -5.36 12.97
N LYS A 209 0.11 -4.25 12.41
CA LYS A 209 -0.47 -2.91 12.63
C LYS A 209 -1.67 -2.71 11.71
N VAL A 210 -2.80 -2.29 12.27
CA VAL A 210 -4.04 -2.10 11.51
C VAL A 210 -4.56 -0.68 11.67
N ASN A 211 -4.91 -0.03 10.55
CA ASN A 211 -5.68 1.20 10.53
C ASN A 211 -7.11 0.89 10.06
N PHE A 212 -8.11 1.21 10.88
CA PHE A 212 -9.52 1.03 10.55
C PHE A 212 -10.20 2.39 10.41
N HIS A 213 -10.57 2.76 9.18
CA HIS A 213 -11.35 3.96 8.87
C HIS A 213 -12.82 3.61 8.82
N THR A 214 -13.61 4.13 9.76
CA THR A 214 -15.07 3.93 9.84
C THR A 214 -15.81 5.23 9.56
N MET A 215 -16.73 5.20 8.61
CA MET A 215 -17.57 6.34 8.25
C MET A 215 -19.03 6.12 8.59
N GLU A 216 -19.43 4.87 8.83
CA GLU A 216 -20.79 4.50 9.21
C GLU A 216 -20.97 4.48 10.73
N MET A 217 -19.94 4.12 11.46
CA MET A 217 -20.00 3.93 12.91
C MET A 217 -19.03 4.86 13.63
N SER A 218 -19.41 5.32 14.84
CA SER A 218 -18.45 6.00 15.69
C SER A 218 -17.38 5.02 16.21
N GLU A 219 -16.17 5.53 16.50
CA GLU A 219 -15.09 4.79 17.14
C GLU A 219 -15.59 3.96 18.33
N LYS A 220 -16.36 4.57 19.23
CA LYS A 220 -16.96 3.92 20.41
C LYS A 220 -17.87 2.74 20.04
N ALA A 221 -18.64 2.85 18.95
CA ALA A 221 -19.53 1.78 18.52
C ALA A 221 -18.76 0.63 17.90
N LEU A 222 -17.70 0.92 17.14
CA LEU A 222 -16.82 -0.07 16.53
C LEU A 222 -16.01 -0.78 17.61
N THR A 223 -15.38 -0.06 18.55
CA THR A 223 -14.63 -0.64 19.68
C THR A 223 -15.52 -1.59 20.50
N ARG A 224 -16.78 -1.23 20.72
CA ARG A 224 -17.74 -2.14 21.38
C ARG A 224 -17.93 -3.42 20.59
N ARG A 225 -18.00 -3.38 19.27
CA ARG A 225 -18.09 -4.59 18.43
C ARG A 225 -16.85 -5.45 18.61
N PHE A 226 -15.66 -4.87 18.57
CA PHE A 226 -14.42 -5.60 18.81
C PHE A 226 -14.43 -6.34 20.16
N VAL A 227 -14.79 -5.64 21.24
CA VAL A 227 -14.84 -6.24 22.58
C VAL A 227 -15.89 -7.34 22.66
N CYS A 228 -17.10 -7.10 22.15
CA CYS A 228 -18.19 -8.07 22.23
C CYS A 228 -17.93 -9.32 21.37
N ALA A 229 -17.40 -9.14 20.17
CA ALA A 229 -17.05 -10.23 19.27
C ALA A 229 -15.93 -11.11 19.86
N GLU A 230 -14.92 -10.50 20.46
CA GLU A 230 -13.79 -11.23 21.08
C GLU A 230 -14.20 -11.95 22.36
N ALA A 231 -14.94 -11.26 23.24
CA ALA A 231 -15.42 -11.83 24.49
C ALA A 231 -16.63 -12.76 24.33
N ASN A 232 -17.17 -12.88 23.12
CA ASN A 232 -18.41 -13.60 22.83
C ASN A 232 -19.58 -13.14 23.72
N ILE A 233 -19.79 -11.82 23.79
CA ILE A 233 -20.80 -11.18 24.64
C ILE A 233 -21.86 -10.50 23.77
N SER A 234 -23.12 -10.57 24.17
CA SER A 234 -24.21 -9.89 23.48
C SER A 234 -24.00 -8.38 23.45
N LEU A 235 -23.97 -7.78 22.25
CA LEU A 235 -23.93 -6.33 22.02
C LEU A 235 -25.07 -5.60 22.75
N LYS A 236 -26.26 -6.21 22.79
CA LYS A 236 -27.44 -5.67 23.50
C LYS A 236 -27.21 -5.66 25.01
N ALA A 237 -26.67 -6.76 25.57
CA ALA A 237 -26.37 -6.86 26.99
C ALA A 237 -25.28 -5.86 27.40
N PHE A 238 -24.22 -5.71 26.59
CA PHE A 238 -23.15 -4.73 26.82
C PHE A 238 -23.70 -3.30 26.80
N ARG A 239 -24.47 -2.92 25.77
CA ARG A 239 -25.07 -1.59 25.62
C ARG A 239 -26.02 -1.23 26.77
N ASN A 240 -26.79 -2.21 27.23
CA ASN A 240 -27.77 -2.02 28.31
C ASN A 240 -27.15 -2.20 29.70
N ARG A 241 -25.83 -2.36 29.82
CA ARG A 241 -25.09 -2.54 31.09
C ARG A 241 -25.58 -3.76 31.92
N ARG A 242 -25.98 -4.83 31.21
CA ARG A 242 -26.53 -6.07 31.82
C ARG A 242 -25.55 -7.24 31.76
N LEU A 243 -24.26 -6.97 31.86
CA LEU A 243 -23.23 -8.02 31.90
C LEU A 243 -23.11 -8.59 33.29
N THR A 244 -22.91 -9.92 33.40
CA THR A 244 -22.53 -10.59 34.63
C THR A 244 -21.13 -10.20 35.10
N ALA A 245 -20.76 -10.49 36.33
CA ALA A 245 -19.42 -10.21 36.84
C ALA A 245 -18.32 -10.89 35.98
N ASN A 246 -18.52 -12.17 35.62
CA ASN A 246 -17.58 -12.90 34.77
C ASN A 246 -17.46 -12.29 33.37
N GLN A 247 -18.57 -11.88 32.73
CA GLN A 247 -18.56 -11.21 31.45
C GLN A 247 -17.85 -9.85 31.49
N LYS A 248 -18.01 -9.08 32.58
CA LYS A 248 -17.29 -7.82 32.80
C LYS A 248 -15.78 -8.04 32.90
N ALA A 249 -15.37 -9.03 33.70
CA ALA A 249 -13.94 -9.37 33.85
C ALA A 249 -13.33 -9.80 32.51
N HIS A 250 -14.02 -10.66 31.74
CA HIS A 250 -13.58 -11.10 30.43
C HIS A 250 -13.49 -9.92 29.45
N ALA A 251 -14.53 -9.09 29.35
CA ALA A 251 -14.53 -7.91 28.48
C ALA A 251 -13.41 -6.92 28.84
N ALA A 252 -13.10 -6.73 30.13
CA ALA A 252 -11.99 -5.89 30.58
C ALA A 252 -10.63 -6.46 30.14
N GLY A 253 -10.44 -7.77 30.24
CA GLY A 253 -9.23 -8.46 29.75
C GLY A 253 -9.04 -8.27 28.25
N VAL A 254 -10.09 -8.47 27.48
CA VAL A 254 -10.10 -8.26 26.02
C VAL A 254 -9.82 -6.80 25.66
N SER A 255 -10.44 -5.85 26.34
CA SER A 255 -10.19 -4.42 26.13
C SER A 255 -8.72 -4.06 26.33
N SER A 256 -8.08 -4.63 27.38
CA SER A 256 -6.64 -4.42 27.63
C SER A 256 -5.77 -5.05 26.56
N MET A 257 -6.17 -6.20 26.01
CA MET A 257 -5.45 -6.85 24.90
C MET A 257 -5.53 -6.02 23.61
N ILE A 258 -6.73 -5.54 23.27
CA ILE A 258 -6.94 -4.67 22.09
C ILE A 258 -6.17 -3.35 22.25
N ALA A 259 -6.18 -2.74 23.44
CA ALA A 259 -5.45 -1.50 23.72
C ALA A 259 -3.92 -1.64 23.61
N ARG A 260 -3.39 -2.84 23.84
CA ARG A 260 -1.96 -3.16 23.60
C ARG A 260 -1.67 -3.54 22.16
N GLY A 261 -2.72 -3.83 21.39
CA GLY A 261 -2.63 -4.16 19.96
C GLY A 261 -2.29 -2.94 19.11
N LYS A 262 -1.85 -3.21 17.91
CA LYS A 262 -1.46 -2.20 16.92
C LYS A 262 -2.68 -1.78 16.08
N LEU A 263 -3.82 -1.50 16.71
CA LEU A 263 -5.07 -1.12 16.05
C LEU A 263 -5.36 0.38 16.27
N ASN A 264 -5.38 1.13 15.18
CA ASN A 264 -5.82 2.51 15.13
C ASN A 264 -7.21 2.59 14.52
N ILE A 265 -8.13 3.31 15.15
CA ILE A 265 -9.49 3.54 14.64
C ILE A 265 -9.63 5.02 14.33
N PHE A 266 -10.04 5.33 13.11
CA PHE A 266 -10.33 6.68 12.64
C PHE A 266 -11.82 6.75 12.30
N ASP A 267 -12.57 7.62 12.96
CA ASP A 267 -13.99 7.86 12.64
C ASP A 267 -14.17 9.19 11.91
N GLY A 268 -15.10 9.19 10.98
CA GLY A 268 -15.39 10.35 10.13
C GLY A 268 -15.17 10.07 8.65
N ARG A 269 -15.63 11.02 7.84
CA ARG A 269 -15.44 10.92 6.39
C ARG A 269 -14.02 11.31 6.04
N VAL A 270 -13.38 10.45 5.26
CA VAL A 270 -12.00 10.64 4.83
C VAL A 270 -11.88 10.60 3.30
N THR A 271 -10.85 11.23 2.79
CA THR A 271 -10.40 11.16 1.40
C THR A 271 -9.29 10.11 1.26
N VAL A 272 -9.02 9.66 0.04
CA VAL A 272 -7.86 8.78 -0.26
C VAL A 272 -6.54 9.44 0.17
N SER A 273 -6.41 10.76 -0.02
CA SER A 273 -5.21 11.51 0.34
C SER A 273 -4.96 11.53 1.85
N GLU A 274 -6.02 11.65 2.66
CA GLU A 274 -5.93 11.61 4.12
C GLU A 274 -5.54 10.21 4.60
N ILE A 275 -6.16 9.15 4.06
CA ILE A 275 -5.79 7.75 4.38
C ILE A 275 -4.30 7.53 4.07
N LYS A 276 -3.82 8.00 2.92
CA LYS A 276 -2.41 7.90 2.54
C LYS A 276 -1.49 8.65 3.52
N ALA A 277 -1.88 9.86 3.93
CA ALA A 277 -1.10 10.67 4.88
C ALA A 277 -1.05 10.02 6.27
N GLU A 278 -2.13 9.40 6.72
CA GLU A 278 -2.19 8.66 7.98
C GLU A 278 -1.38 7.36 7.91
N ALA A 279 -1.45 6.65 6.79
CA ALA A 279 -0.65 5.44 6.55
C ALA A 279 0.86 5.74 6.63
N LEU A 280 1.32 6.86 6.06
CA LEU A 280 2.73 7.27 6.15
C LEU A 280 3.19 7.58 7.59
N LYS A 281 2.28 7.93 8.51
CA LYS A 281 2.61 8.21 9.91
C LYS A 281 2.60 6.96 10.79
N THR A 282 1.68 6.04 10.51
CA THR A 282 1.42 4.86 11.36
C THR A 282 2.08 3.60 10.83
N GLU A 283 2.45 3.58 9.54
CA GLU A 283 3.04 2.43 8.85
C GLU A 283 2.25 1.14 9.10
N PRO A 284 0.96 1.08 8.69
CA PRO A 284 0.13 -0.08 8.91
C PRO A 284 0.47 -1.21 7.93
N ASP A 285 0.28 -2.45 8.39
CA ASP A 285 0.32 -3.64 7.54
C ASP A 285 -1.01 -3.84 6.81
N LEU A 286 -2.12 -3.46 7.48
CA LEU A 286 -3.48 -3.55 6.95
C LEU A 286 -4.24 -2.24 7.14
N ILE A 287 -4.93 -1.79 6.09
CA ILE A 287 -5.87 -0.68 6.13
C ILE A 287 -7.28 -1.19 5.83
N VAL A 288 -8.26 -0.83 6.65
CA VAL A 288 -9.67 -1.17 6.42
C VAL A 288 -10.47 0.11 6.24
N VAL A 289 -11.35 0.13 5.23
CA VAL A 289 -12.22 1.28 4.90
C VAL A 289 -13.68 0.84 4.92
N ASP A 290 -14.45 1.29 5.89
CA ASP A 290 -15.89 0.98 6.07
C ASP A 290 -16.73 2.25 5.93
N TYR A 291 -17.35 2.51 4.80
CA TYR A 291 -17.35 1.85 3.52
C TYR A 291 -17.15 2.83 2.35
N LEU A 292 -16.76 2.32 1.21
CA LEU A 292 -16.32 3.05 0.02
C LEU A 292 -17.25 4.19 -0.42
N GLN A 293 -18.57 3.96 -0.43
CA GLN A 293 -19.56 4.93 -0.90
C GLN A 293 -19.77 6.11 0.05
N LEU A 294 -19.26 6.08 1.29
CA LEU A 294 -19.30 7.19 2.24
C LEU A 294 -18.04 8.03 2.25
N MET A 295 -16.99 7.61 1.57
CA MET A 295 -15.75 8.39 1.49
C MET A 295 -16.03 9.79 0.97
N SER A 296 -15.28 10.76 1.50
CA SER A 296 -15.29 12.13 0.98
C SER A 296 -14.76 12.15 -0.44
N LEU A 297 -15.36 13.01 -1.25
CA LEU A 297 -15.12 13.06 -2.67
C LEU A 297 -14.47 14.40 -3.00
N ASP A 298 -13.31 14.37 -3.61
CA ASP A 298 -12.76 15.54 -4.31
C ASP A 298 -13.57 15.74 -5.60
N ARG A 299 -14.74 16.39 -5.46
CA ARG A 299 -15.68 16.61 -6.58
C ARG A 299 -15.05 17.49 -7.64
N ARG A 300 -14.84 16.94 -8.82
CA ARG A 300 -14.61 17.72 -10.04
C ARG A 300 -15.94 17.96 -10.72
N ALA A 301 -16.12 19.14 -11.31
CA ALA A 301 -17.34 19.49 -12.04
C ALA A 301 -17.63 18.45 -13.15
N GLY A 302 -18.86 17.90 -13.17
CA GLY A 302 -19.30 16.95 -14.20
C GLY A 302 -19.12 15.46 -13.85
N MET A 303 -18.56 15.08 -12.70
CA MET A 303 -18.45 13.68 -12.31
C MET A 303 -19.74 13.15 -11.70
N THR A 304 -20.11 11.92 -12.07
CA THR A 304 -21.21 11.19 -11.45
C THR A 304 -20.76 10.58 -10.11
N THR A 305 -21.69 10.22 -9.24
CA THR A 305 -21.39 9.51 -7.99
C THR A 305 -20.61 8.20 -8.27
N ASN A 306 -20.92 7.55 -9.38
CA ASN A 306 -20.32 6.31 -9.83
C ASN A 306 -18.83 6.49 -10.18
N ASP A 307 -18.50 7.57 -10.88
CA ASP A 307 -17.11 7.88 -11.21
C ASP A 307 -16.28 8.12 -9.96
N LEU A 308 -16.86 8.82 -8.98
CA LEU A 308 -16.21 9.16 -7.72
C LEU A 308 -15.92 7.93 -6.86
N VAL A 309 -16.88 6.99 -6.78
CA VAL A 309 -16.69 5.71 -6.07
C VAL A 309 -15.60 4.88 -6.75
N GLY A 310 -15.60 4.83 -8.09
CA GLY A 310 -14.56 4.15 -8.85
C GLY A 310 -13.18 4.78 -8.68
N ASP A 311 -13.09 6.10 -8.62
CA ASP A 311 -11.82 6.81 -8.41
C ASP A 311 -11.28 6.59 -7.00
N ASN A 312 -12.16 6.59 -5.96
CA ASN A 312 -11.77 6.20 -4.60
C ASN A 312 -11.24 4.77 -4.55
N ALA A 313 -11.92 3.82 -5.19
CA ALA A 313 -11.47 2.43 -5.24
C ALA A 313 -10.11 2.28 -5.92
N THR A 314 -9.88 3.01 -7.02
CA THR A 314 -8.58 3.06 -7.71
C THR A 314 -7.49 3.68 -6.83
N GLY A 315 -7.83 4.75 -6.10
CA GLY A 315 -6.91 5.38 -5.16
C GLY A 315 -6.51 4.45 -4.00
N LEU A 316 -7.45 3.66 -3.47
CA LEU A 316 -7.19 2.66 -2.44
C LEU A 316 -6.34 1.50 -2.97
N GLN A 317 -6.55 1.06 -4.21
CA GLN A 317 -5.65 0.10 -4.86
C GLN A 317 -4.22 0.64 -4.99
N ALA A 318 -4.07 1.93 -5.32
CA ALA A 318 -2.74 2.55 -5.40
C ALA A 318 -2.05 2.61 -4.03
N ILE A 319 -2.81 2.79 -2.94
CA ILE A 319 -2.28 2.67 -1.57
C ILE A 319 -1.86 1.22 -1.29
N ALA A 320 -2.69 0.24 -1.62
CA ALA A 320 -2.34 -1.18 -1.46
C ALA A 320 -1.01 -1.50 -2.15
N LYS A 321 -0.86 -1.15 -3.42
CA LYS A 321 0.39 -1.37 -4.19
C LYS A 321 1.62 -0.66 -3.64
N SER A 322 1.46 0.26 -2.69
CA SER A 322 2.59 0.97 -2.05
C SER A 322 3.11 0.29 -0.77
N GLY A 323 2.52 -0.83 -0.35
CA GLY A 323 2.99 -1.63 0.78
C GLY A 323 1.92 -2.33 1.60
N PRO A 324 0.98 -1.63 2.29
CA PRO A 324 -0.01 -2.28 3.13
C PRO A 324 -1.04 -3.06 2.31
N ALA A 325 -1.66 -4.11 2.89
CA ALA A 325 -2.90 -4.63 2.35
C ALA A 325 -4.05 -3.66 2.61
N VAL A 326 -5.05 -3.64 1.71
CA VAL A 326 -6.25 -2.79 1.88
C VAL A 326 -7.50 -3.64 1.79
N ILE A 327 -8.36 -3.57 2.80
CA ILE A 327 -9.72 -4.11 2.76
C ILE A 327 -10.70 -2.95 2.59
N THR A 328 -11.48 -2.99 1.51
CA THR A 328 -12.51 -1.99 1.25
C THR A 328 -13.89 -2.63 1.34
N ILE A 329 -14.75 -2.11 2.21
CA ILE A 329 -16.14 -2.55 2.30
C ILE A 329 -16.96 -1.84 1.23
N SER A 330 -17.78 -2.61 0.49
CA SER A 330 -18.67 -2.08 -0.55
C SER A 330 -20.09 -2.61 -0.40
N GLN A 331 -21.08 -1.82 -0.79
CA GLN A 331 -22.47 -2.27 -0.86
C GLN A 331 -22.76 -2.89 -2.22
N LEU A 332 -23.64 -3.90 -2.23
CA LEU A 332 -24.17 -4.50 -3.45
C LEU A 332 -25.40 -3.72 -3.94
N SER A 333 -25.64 -3.77 -5.25
CA SER A 333 -26.84 -3.26 -5.87
C SER A 333 -28.10 -4.01 -5.35
N ARG A 334 -29.29 -3.38 -5.48
CA ARG A 334 -30.55 -4.00 -5.05
C ARG A 334 -31.05 -5.10 -5.98
N ALA A 335 -30.41 -5.32 -7.13
CA ALA A 335 -30.86 -6.29 -8.13
C ALA A 335 -30.91 -7.72 -7.59
N SER A 336 -29.85 -8.15 -6.89
CA SER A 336 -29.76 -9.50 -6.31
C SER A 336 -30.77 -9.76 -5.16
N GLU A 337 -31.34 -8.71 -4.54
CA GLU A 337 -32.35 -8.87 -3.49
C GLU A 337 -33.69 -9.35 -4.03
N LYS A 338 -34.03 -8.91 -5.24
CA LYS A 338 -35.29 -9.31 -5.90
C LYS A 338 -35.29 -10.79 -6.34
N GLU A 339 -34.12 -11.35 -6.62
CA GLU A 339 -33.97 -12.69 -7.19
C GLU A 339 -33.73 -13.80 -6.14
N LYS A 340 -33.62 -13.48 -4.85
CA LYS A 340 -33.36 -14.43 -3.74
C LYS A 340 -32.23 -15.44 -4.02
N ARG A 341 -31.19 -15.03 -4.71
CA ARG A 341 -30.01 -15.85 -5.03
C ARG A 341 -28.75 -15.42 -4.29
N ARG A 342 -27.78 -16.30 -4.25
CA ARG A 342 -26.40 -15.94 -3.84
C ARG A 342 -25.90 -14.76 -4.68
N PRO A 343 -25.25 -13.74 -4.07
CA PRO A 343 -24.67 -12.64 -4.81
C PRO A 343 -23.45 -13.08 -5.63
N GLY A 344 -23.22 -12.39 -6.73
CA GLY A 344 -22.05 -12.60 -7.59
C GLY A 344 -21.44 -11.26 -8.04
N LEU A 345 -20.42 -11.32 -8.91
CA LEU A 345 -19.72 -10.12 -9.41
C LEU A 345 -20.66 -9.09 -10.07
N ALA A 346 -21.66 -9.58 -10.80
CA ALA A 346 -22.65 -8.71 -11.46
C ALA A 346 -23.52 -7.89 -10.49
N ASP A 347 -23.54 -8.24 -9.21
CA ASP A 347 -24.30 -7.53 -8.18
C ASP A 347 -23.51 -6.41 -7.50
N LEU A 348 -22.21 -6.28 -7.78
CA LEU A 348 -21.42 -5.15 -7.31
C LEU A 348 -22.04 -3.86 -7.83
N TYR A 349 -22.33 -2.94 -6.94
CA TYR A 349 -22.84 -1.61 -7.31
C TYR A 349 -21.76 -0.91 -8.15
N GLU A 350 -22.12 -0.50 -9.40
CA GLU A 350 -21.18 0.13 -10.34
C GLU A 350 -19.99 -0.76 -10.76
N SER A 351 -20.30 -1.99 -11.05
CA SER A 351 -19.47 -3.19 -11.03
C SER A 351 -18.11 -3.14 -11.74
N GLY A 352 -17.97 -2.45 -12.86
CA GLY A 352 -16.76 -2.58 -13.69
C GLY A 352 -15.48 -2.04 -13.02
N LYS A 353 -15.52 -0.84 -12.40
CA LYS A 353 -14.32 -0.24 -11.80
C LYS A 353 -13.93 -0.92 -10.48
N ILE A 354 -14.91 -1.23 -9.61
CA ILE A 354 -14.64 -1.90 -8.31
C ILE A 354 -14.15 -3.32 -8.54
N GLU A 355 -14.78 -4.04 -9.48
CA GLU A 355 -14.32 -5.37 -9.86
C GLU A 355 -12.89 -5.36 -10.39
N ALA A 356 -12.55 -4.39 -11.25
CA ALA A 356 -11.23 -4.30 -11.86
C ALA A 356 -10.10 -4.12 -10.84
N VAL A 357 -10.32 -3.33 -9.78
CA VAL A 357 -9.29 -2.97 -8.80
C VAL A 357 -9.13 -3.96 -7.65
N GLY A 358 -10.11 -4.83 -7.39
CA GLY A 358 -10.01 -5.85 -6.33
C GLY A 358 -9.17 -7.04 -6.78
N ASP A 359 -8.16 -7.40 -6.03
CA ASP A 359 -7.40 -8.65 -6.24
C ASP A 359 -8.20 -9.85 -5.74
N LYS A 360 -8.86 -9.71 -4.59
CA LYS A 360 -9.83 -10.66 -4.04
C LYS A 360 -11.16 -9.97 -3.78
N ILE A 361 -12.30 -10.66 -4.06
CA ILE A 361 -13.64 -10.16 -3.74
C ILE A 361 -14.37 -11.20 -2.91
N ILE A 362 -14.75 -10.82 -1.70
CA ILE A 362 -15.32 -11.68 -0.68
C ILE A 362 -16.71 -11.18 -0.31
N MET A 363 -17.69 -12.06 -0.26
CA MET A 363 -19.08 -11.70 0.02
C MET A 363 -19.66 -12.54 1.15
N PRO A 364 -19.86 -11.98 2.35
CA PRO A 364 -20.66 -12.66 3.37
C PRO A 364 -22.12 -12.79 2.90
N TYR A 365 -22.66 -13.99 2.98
CA TYR A 365 -24.01 -14.33 2.56
C TYR A 365 -24.73 -15.10 3.63
N ARG A 366 -26.02 -14.80 3.80
CA ARG A 366 -26.96 -15.52 4.67
C ARG A 366 -28.28 -15.60 3.93
N GLU A 367 -28.73 -16.82 3.68
CA GLU A 367 -30.02 -17.06 3.00
C GLU A 367 -31.18 -16.56 3.89
N ASP A 368 -31.15 -16.94 5.18
CA ASP A 368 -32.04 -16.42 6.20
C ASP A 368 -31.27 -15.53 7.18
N LYS A 369 -31.71 -14.29 7.33
CA LYS A 369 -31.11 -13.32 8.26
C LYS A 369 -31.30 -13.69 9.74
N GLU A 370 -32.25 -14.56 10.03
CA GLU A 370 -32.54 -15.06 11.37
C GLU A 370 -31.74 -16.32 11.72
N SER A 371 -31.23 -17.06 10.73
CA SER A 371 -30.35 -18.20 10.92
C SER A 371 -28.94 -17.78 11.34
N GLU A 372 -28.25 -18.64 12.06
CA GLU A 372 -26.81 -18.56 12.30
C GLU A 372 -26.01 -19.13 11.13
N GLU A 373 -26.62 -19.91 10.25
CA GLU A 373 -25.95 -20.44 9.08
C GLU A 373 -25.60 -19.31 8.11
N ALA A 374 -24.35 -19.29 7.69
CA ALA A 374 -23.83 -18.27 6.82
C ALA A 374 -22.72 -18.85 5.93
N GLU A 375 -22.46 -18.17 4.85
CA GLU A 375 -21.38 -18.50 3.91
C GLU A 375 -20.50 -17.27 3.70
N ILE A 376 -19.23 -17.52 3.45
CA ILE A 376 -18.30 -16.52 2.93
C ILE A 376 -17.96 -16.93 1.50
N LEU A 377 -18.44 -16.18 0.53
CA LEU A 377 -18.24 -16.43 -0.88
C LEU A 377 -16.98 -15.71 -1.36
N VAL A 378 -16.01 -16.41 -1.90
CA VAL A 378 -14.88 -15.83 -2.64
C VAL A 378 -15.25 -15.86 -4.11
N VAL A 379 -15.71 -14.73 -4.64
CA VAL A 379 -16.26 -14.63 -6.00
C VAL A 379 -15.23 -14.18 -7.04
N LYS A 380 -14.12 -13.63 -6.57
CA LYS A 380 -12.94 -13.31 -7.37
C LYS A 380 -11.69 -13.55 -6.53
N GLN A 381 -10.70 -14.17 -7.15
CA GLN A 381 -9.32 -14.25 -6.66
C GLN A 381 -8.40 -14.22 -7.88
N LYS A 382 -7.41 -13.35 -7.87
CA LYS A 382 -6.54 -13.12 -9.02
C LYS A 382 -5.61 -14.31 -9.25
N ASP A 383 -5.02 -14.79 -8.17
CA ASP A 383 -3.98 -15.83 -8.20
C ASP A 383 -4.41 -17.10 -7.44
N GLY A 384 -5.71 -17.44 -7.44
CA GLY A 384 -6.19 -18.61 -6.72
C GLY A 384 -7.63 -18.99 -7.08
N PRO A 385 -8.16 -20.07 -6.46
CA PRO A 385 -9.49 -20.55 -6.72
C PRO A 385 -10.59 -19.67 -6.10
N VAL A 386 -11.76 -19.67 -6.70
CA VAL A 386 -12.98 -19.13 -6.13
C VAL A 386 -13.78 -20.24 -5.45
N GLY A 387 -14.63 -19.87 -4.47
CA GLY A 387 -15.40 -20.89 -3.75
C GLY A 387 -16.28 -20.28 -2.66
N ALA A 388 -16.84 -21.14 -1.83
CA ALA A 388 -17.64 -20.77 -0.68
C ALA A 388 -17.15 -21.51 0.57
N VAL A 389 -17.16 -20.80 1.71
CA VAL A 389 -16.79 -21.33 3.00
C VAL A 389 -18.00 -21.25 3.92
N ASP A 390 -18.43 -22.38 4.47
CA ASP A 390 -19.51 -22.43 5.45
C ASP A 390 -19.02 -21.93 6.80
N VAL A 391 -19.80 -21.03 7.42
CA VAL A 391 -19.49 -20.42 8.71
C VAL A 391 -20.76 -20.25 9.54
N LYS A 392 -20.60 -19.98 10.85
CA LYS A 392 -21.69 -19.52 11.71
C LYS A 392 -21.60 -18.03 11.95
N PHE A 393 -22.72 -17.35 11.86
CA PHE A 393 -22.85 -15.96 12.25
C PHE A 393 -23.52 -15.83 13.60
N LEU A 394 -22.77 -15.55 14.65
CA LEU A 394 -23.26 -15.36 16.01
C LEU A 394 -23.87 -13.96 16.11
N ARG A 395 -25.19 -13.87 15.95
CA ARG A 395 -25.96 -12.62 15.82
C ARG A 395 -25.79 -11.70 17.04
N GLU A 396 -25.80 -12.26 18.23
CA GLU A 396 -25.71 -11.47 19.46
C GLU A 396 -24.37 -10.73 19.62
N ALA A 397 -23.29 -11.36 19.23
CA ALA A 397 -21.94 -10.80 19.25
C ALA A 397 -21.54 -10.15 17.91
N ALA A 398 -22.35 -10.32 16.86
CA ALA A 398 -22.12 -9.86 15.49
C ALA A 398 -20.72 -10.30 14.97
N THR A 399 -20.42 -11.60 15.03
CA THR A 399 -19.14 -12.20 14.64
C THR A 399 -19.35 -13.48 13.85
N PHE A 400 -18.47 -13.75 12.89
CA PHE A 400 -18.39 -15.03 12.18
C PHE A 400 -17.48 -16.00 12.95
N ARG A 401 -17.81 -17.30 12.87
CA ARG A 401 -16.98 -18.38 13.36
C ARG A 401 -16.88 -19.47 12.30
N GLY A 402 -15.66 -19.94 12.06
CA GLY A 402 -15.44 -21.11 11.23
C GLY A 402 -16.14 -22.35 11.82
N LEU A 403 -16.60 -23.22 10.96
CA LEU A 403 -17.00 -24.55 11.38
C LEU A 403 -15.70 -25.33 11.57
N GLU A 404 -15.39 -25.78 12.79
CA GLU A 404 -14.27 -26.69 13.03
C GLU A 404 -14.59 -28.07 12.44
N ILE A 405 -14.56 -28.15 11.12
CA ILE A 405 -14.59 -29.42 10.41
C ILE A 405 -13.14 -29.82 10.23
N HIS A 406 -12.65 -30.73 11.10
CA HIS A 406 -11.45 -31.52 10.83
C HIS A 406 -11.69 -32.36 9.55
N ARG A 407 -11.50 -31.75 8.39
CA ARG A 407 -11.26 -32.51 7.16
C ARG A 407 -9.78 -32.85 7.19
N GLU A 408 -9.46 -34.13 7.38
CA GLU A 408 -8.12 -34.63 7.08
C GLU A 408 -7.74 -34.16 5.66
N PRO A 409 -6.51 -33.73 5.44
CA PRO A 409 -6.07 -33.35 4.10
C PRO A 409 -6.34 -34.55 3.18
N PRO A 410 -6.84 -34.34 1.94
CA PRO A 410 -7.00 -35.41 0.99
C PRO A 410 -5.64 -36.09 0.84
N ASP A 411 -5.61 -37.42 1.07
CA ASP A 411 -4.43 -38.25 0.83
C ASP A 411 -3.84 -37.87 -0.54
N VAL A 412 -2.68 -37.25 -0.52
CA VAL A 412 -1.89 -37.04 -1.73
C VAL A 412 -1.48 -38.45 -2.15
N MET A 413 -2.26 -39.02 -3.04
CA MET A 413 -1.95 -40.31 -3.68
C MET A 413 -0.49 -40.28 -4.13
N ALA A 414 0.32 -41.05 -3.44
CA ALA A 414 1.63 -41.48 -3.89
C ALA A 414 1.45 -42.29 -5.19
N GLY A 415 1.41 -41.59 -6.30
CA GLY A 415 1.33 -42.11 -7.65
C GLY A 415 2.56 -41.74 -8.45
N GLY A 416 3.71 -42.26 -8.04
CA GLY A 416 4.92 -42.21 -8.84
C GLY A 416 4.68 -42.97 -10.16
N LYS A 417 4.71 -42.23 -11.26
CA LYS A 417 5.11 -42.77 -12.55
C LYS A 417 6.35 -42.02 -12.99
N GLN A 418 7.49 -42.74 -12.88
CA GLN A 418 8.71 -42.42 -13.59
C GLN A 418 8.44 -42.25 -15.07
N TRP A 419 8.94 -41.16 -15.63
CA TRP A 419 9.29 -41.03 -17.02
C TRP A 419 10.76 -40.68 -17.13
#